data_00ad1dc0a28bdb0ffc0ca03d955bf697
#
_entry.id   00ad1dc0a28bdb0ffc0ca03d955bf697
#
_cell.length_a   1.000
_cell.length_b   1.000
_cell.length_c   1.000
_cell.angle_alpha   90.00
_cell.angle_beta   90.00
_cell.angle_gamma   90.00
#
_symmetry.space_group_name_H-M   'P 1'
#
loop_
_entity.id
_entity.type
_entity.pdbx_description
1 polymer ?
#
loop_
_entity_poly.entity_id
_entity_poly.type
_entity_poly.pdbx_seq_one_letter_code
_entity_poly.pdbx_strand_id
1 'polypeptide(L)'
;MPRYKLTIEYDGSLYVGWQAQDNGRSVQGVLTEAIAAFAGERVTVAGAGRTDAGVHALGQVAHIDLAKDWDTDKVRDAANFHLRPQPVAVLAVEKVPANFDARFSAVKRHYLYRIVNRRADLTLDQNRAWRVPRPLDAGAMHAAAQKLIGKHDFTTFRSTECQAKSPEKTLDRLDVARDGDELRVTAMARSFLQHQVRSMVGSLIHVGEGKWRADDLAKALAARDRTRCGQVAPPHGLYLVRVEY
;
A
#
# COMPACT_ATOMS: atom_id res chain seq x y z
N MET A 1 -14.40 24.36 10.77
CA MET A 1 -13.48 23.51 11.53
C MET A 1 -12.16 23.44 10.77
N PRO A 2 -11.00 23.66 11.43
CA PRO A 2 -9.70 23.51 10.79
C PRO A 2 -9.50 22.06 10.36
N ARG A 3 -8.98 21.89 9.14
CA ARG A 3 -8.63 20.58 8.56
C ARG A 3 -7.15 20.34 8.65
N TYR A 4 -6.77 19.14 9.07
CA TYR A 4 -5.39 18.70 9.22
C TYR A 4 -5.12 17.51 8.30
N LYS A 5 -4.02 17.57 7.55
CA LYS A 5 -3.45 16.47 6.81
C LYS A 5 -2.39 15.79 7.70
N LEU A 6 -2.49 14.48 7.87
CA LEU A 6 -1.56 13.68 8.63
C LEU A 6 -0.77 12.79 7.68
N THR A 7 0.55 12.74 7.82
CA THR A 7 1.40 11.72 7.21
C THR A 7 1.70 10.66 8.26
N ILE A 8 1.46 9.39 7.93
CA ILE A 8 1.37 8.30 8.91
C ILE A 8 2.22 7.13 8.44
N GLU A 9 3.02 6.59 9.36
CA GLU A 9 3.77 5.36 9.21
C GLU A 9 3.15 4.27 10.08
N TYR A 10 3.12 3.02 9.60
CA TYR A 10 2.71 1.87 10.42
C TYR A 10 3.26 0.53 9.94
N ASP A 11 3.51 -0.35 10.90
CA ASP A 11 3.66 -1.79 10.69
C ASP A 11 2.27 -2.43 10.66
N GLY A 12 1.86 -2.92 9.49
CA GLY A 12 0.53 -3.50 9.28
C GLY A 12 0.31 -4.89 9.86
N SER A 13 1.37 -5.55 10.38
CA SER A 13 1.35 -6.97 10.78
C SER A 13 0.29 -7.30 11.82
N LEU A 14 -0.06 -6.34 12.69
CA LEU A 14 -1.02 -6.52 13.79
C LEU A 14 -2.45 -6.08 13.43
N TYR A 15 -2.69 -5.63 12.18
CA TYR A 15 -3.96 -5.01 11.79
C TYR A 15 -4.67 -5.79 10.69
N VAL A 16 -5.99 -5.79 10.76
CA VAL A 16 -6.88 -6.30 9.70
C VAL A 16 -6.90 -5.38 8.47
N GLY A 17 -6.02 -4.39 8.43
CA GLY A 17 -5.84 -3.38 7.39
C GLY A 17 -6.10 -1.96 7.88
N TRP A 18 -6.20 -1.04 6.91
CA TRP A 18 -6.46 0.37 7.22
C TRP A 18 -7.85 0.61 7.79
N GLN A 19 -8.89 0.11 7.10
CA GLN A 19 -10.29 0.44 7.37
C GLN A 19 -10.79 -0.16 8.68
N ALA A 20 -11.49 0.63 9.50
CA ALA A 20 -12.20 0.14 10.67
C ALA A 20 -13.29 -0.88 10.27
N GLN A 21 -13.27 -2.03 10.92
CA GLN A 21 -14.15 -3.18 10.71
C GLN A 21 -14.39 -3.89 12.04
N ASP A 22 -15.48 -4.67 12.12
CA ASP A 22 -15.85 -5.39 13.35
C ASP A 22 -14.99 -6.63 13.62
N ASN A 23 -14.21 -7.09 12.62
CA ASN A 23 -13.44 -8.33 12.67
C ASN A 23 -12.03 -8.20 13.27
N GLY A 24 -11.64 -7.02 13.76
CA GLY A 24 -10.34 -6.83 14.41
C GLY A 24 -9.84 -5.38 14.43
N ARG A 25 -8.65 -5.21 15.01
CA ARG A 25 -8.00 -3.90 15.11
C ARG A 25 -7.56 -3.40 13.73
N SER A 26 -7.85 -2.14 13.44
CA SER A 26 -7.45 -1.45 12.22
C SER A 26 -6.61 -0.22 12.53
N VAL A 27 -5.79 0.22 11.55
CA VAL A 27 -4.99 1.44 11.69
C VAL A 27 -5.89 2.67 11.87
N GLN A 28 -6.98 2.76 11.12
CA GLN A 28 -7.96 3.84 11.24
C GLN A 28 -8.61 3.88 12.63
N GLY A 29 -8.92 2.71 13.20
CA GLY A 29 -9.53 2.60 14.53
C GLY A 29 -8.62 3.15 15.62
N VAL A 30 -7.36 2.69 15.67
CA VAL A 30 -6.40 3.16 16.69
C VAL A 30 -6.06 4.65 16.55
N LEU A 31 -6.02 5.17 15.32
CA LEU A 31 -5.86 6.61 15.09
C LEU A 31 -7.08 7.40 15.58
N THR A 32 -8.29 6.93 15.30
CA THR A 32 -9.53 7.57 15.79
C THR A 32 -9.56 7.62 17.32
N GLU A 33 -9.19 6.53 17.99
CA GLU A 33 -9.12 6.46 19.46
C GLU A 33 -8.06 7.42 20.02
N ALA A 34 -6.86 7.44 19.43
CA ALA A 34 -5.78 8.33 19.86
C ALA A 34 -6.15 9.82 19.70
N ILE A 35 -6.79 10.17 18.59
CA ILE A 35 -7.23 11.55 18.35
C ILE A 35 -8.35 11.91 19.34
N ALA A 36 -9.34 11.05 19.55
CA ALA A 36 -10.41 11.31 20.50
C ALA A 36 -9.89 11.52 21.94
N ALA A 37 -8.84 10.81 22.31
CA ALA A 37 -8.26 10.91 23.67
C ALA A 37 -7.65 12.29 23.97
N PHE A 38 -7.04 12.97 22.99
CA PHE A 38 -6.50 14.31 23.21
C PHE A 38 -7.46 15.43 22.82
N ALA A 39 -8.25 15.24 21.78
CA ALA A 39 -9.14 16.29 21.28
C ALA A 39 -10.45 16.41 22.08
N GLY A 40 -10.82 15.36 22.82
CA GLY A 40 -12.10 15.28 23.54
C GLY A 40 -13.30 15.09 22.63
N GLU A 41 -13.09 14.78 21.35
CA GLU A 41 -14.13 14.57 20.34
C GLU A 41 -13.78 13.40 19.43
N ARG A 42 -14.79 12.67 18.97
CA ARG A 42 -14.61 11.57 18.03
C ARG A 42 -14.70 12.10 16.60
N VAL A 43 -13.61 11.98 15.85
CA VAL A 43 -13.52 12.47 14.47
C VAL A 43 -13.38 11.34 13.46
N THR A 44 -13.76 11.61 12.22
CA THR A 44 -13.52 10.69 11.11
C THR A 44 -12.09 10.85 10.59
N VAL A 45 -11.30 9.78 10.61
CA VAL A 45 -9.97 9.73 9.99
C VAL A 45 -10.12 9.25 8.55
N ALA A 46 -10.10 10.16 7.58
CA ALA A 46 -10.29 9.84 6.16
C ALA A 46 -8.96 9.60 5.45
N GLY A 47 -8.64 8.34 5.10
CA GLY A 47 -7.38 7.96 4.49
C GLY A 47 -7.33 8.12 2.97
N ALA A 48 -6.12 8.34 2.41
CA ALA A 48 -5.87 8.47 0.98
C ALA A 48 -6.13 7.17 0.19
N GLY A 49 -6.02 6.03 0.85
CA GLY A 49 -6.28 4.72 0.29
C GLY A 49 -6.36 3.66 1.39
N ARG A 50 -7.07 2.58 1.08
CA ARG A 50 -7.10 1.40 1.97
C ARG A 50 -5.87 0.55 1.70
N THR A 51 -5.28 0.00 2.75
CA THR A 51 -4.30 -1.09 2.69
C THR A 51 -4.93 -2.35 3.25
N ASP A 52 -4.59 -3.50 2.66
CA ASP A 52 -5.07 -4.80 3.11
C ASP A 52 -4.46 -5.20 4.46
N ALA A 53 -5.00 -6.23 5.11
CA ALA A 53 -4.42 -6.83 6.30
C ALA A 53 -2.94 -7.20 6.07
N GLY A 54 -2.07 -6.84 7.02
CA GLY A 54 -0.63 -7.11 6.96
C GLY A 54 0.18 -6.22 6.01
N VAL A 55 -0.43 -5.27 5.31
CA VAL A 55 0.27 -4.29 4.45
C VAL A 55 0.74 -3.10 5.27
N HIS A 56 1.98 -2.68 5.05
CA HIS A 56 2.62 -1.56 5.77
C HIS A 56 2.44 -0.23 5.05
N ALA A 57 2.79 0.86 5.73
CA ALA A 57 2.98 2.16 5.10
C ALA A 57 4.17 2.90 5.71
N LEU A 58 4.91 3.62 4.86
CA LEU A 58 5.94 4.59 5.23
C LEU A 58 5.41 6.03 5.14
N GLY A 59 4.29 6.24 4.45
CA GLY A 59 3.72 7.56 4.22
C GLY A 59 2.27 7.49 3.76
N GLN A 60 1.41 6.80 4.51
CA GLN A 60 -0.04 6.91 4.35
C GLN A 60 -0.46 8.34 4.69
N VAL A 61 -1.44 8.87 3.99
CA VAL A 61 -2.01 10.18 4.31
C VAL A 61 -3.47 10.03 4.73
N ALA A 62 -3.84 10.77 5.77
CA ALA A 62 -5.23 10.94 6.17
C ALA A 62 -5.53 12.41 6.44
N HIS A 63 -6.81 12.80 6.43
CA HIS A 63 -7.24 14.09 6.94
C HIS A 63 -8.27 13.91 8.06
N ILE A 64 -8.29 14.89 8.95
CA ILE A 64 -9.24 15.02 10.05
C ILE A 64 -9.70 16.49 10.15
N ASP A 65 -10.90 16.69 10.65
CA ASP A 65 -11.40 18.01 11.05
C ASP A 65 -11.52 18.06 12.56
N LEU A 66 -10.98 19.10 13.20
CA LEU A 66 -11.05 19.31 14.64
C LEU A 66 -11.88 20.56 14.95
N ALA A 67 -12.65 20.53 16.04
CA ALA A 67 -13.44 21.69 16.46
C ALA A 67 -12.54 22.86 16.87
N LYS A 68 -11.49 22.56 17.63
CA LYS A 68 -10.53 23.55 18.10
C LYS A 68 -9.36 23.70 17.11
N ASP A 69 -8.87 24.92 16.97
CA ASP A 69 -7.66 25.20 16.21
C ASP A 69 -6.43 24.87 17.06
N TRP A 70 -5.76 23.78 16.71
CA TRP A 70 -4.56 23.28 17.36
C TRP A 70 -3.31 23.63 16.56
N ASP A 71 -2.20 23.81 17.27
CA ASP A 71 -0.88 23.80 16.66
C ASP A 71 -0.56 22.41 16.07
N THR A 72 0.08 22.37 14.89
CA THR A 72 0.34 21.11 14.16
C THR A 72 1.26 20.18 14.93
N ASP A 73 2.29 20.72 15.62
CA ASP A 73 3.20 19.90 16.43
C ASP A 73 2.47 19.31 17.63
N LYS A 74 1.55 20.07 18.25
CA LYS A 74 0.73 19.55 19.36
C LYS A 74 -0.18 18.41 18.90
N VAL A 75 -0.80 18.52 17.73
CA VAL A 75 -1.62 17.44 17.16
C VAL A 75 -0.77 16.19 16.94
N ARG A 76 0.43 16.33 16.32
CA ARG A 76 1.35 15.23 16.09
C ARG A 76 1.77 14.57 17.39
N ASP A 77 2.25 15.35 18.35
CA ASP A 77 2.85 14.82 19.57
C ASP A 77 1.80 14.19 20.50
N ALA A 78 0.62 14.81 20.61
CA ALA A 78 -0.49 14.25 21.36
C ALA A 78 -1.03 12.95 20.73
N ALA A 79 -1.20 12.92 19.40
CA ALA A 79 -1.60 11.70 18.71
C ALA A 79 -0.59 10.56 18.96
N ASN A 80 0.72 10.85 18.82
CA ASN A 80 1.79 9.86 19.06
C ASN A 80 1.87 9.42 20.53
N PHE A 81 1.57 10.27 21.46
CA PHE A 81 1.50 9.90 22.89
C PHE A 81 0.41 8.84 23.12
N HIS A 82 -0.78 9.05 22.57
CA HIS A 82 -1.92 8.14 22.73
C HIS A 82 -1.86 6.90 21.82
N LEU A 83 -1.07 6.93 20.76
CA LEU A 83 -0.84 5.76 19.90
C LEU A 83 0.03 4.67 20.58
N ARG A 84 0.86 5.03 21.56
CA ARG A 84 1.71 4.04 22.26
C ARG A 84 0.88 2.99 22.98
N PRO A 85 1.25 1.70 22.94
CA PRO A 85 2.42 1.08 22.28
C PRO A 85 2.13 0.57 20.86
N GLN A 86 1.14 1.11 20.16
CA GLN A 86 0.78 0.66 18.81
C GLN A 86 1.91 0.96 17.81
N PRO A 87 2.20 0.07 16.85
CA PRO A 87 3.19 0.31 15.79
C PRO A 87 2.61 1.23 14.68
N VAL A 88 2.14 2.41 15.09
CA VAL A 88 1.60 3.48 14.24
C VAL A 88 2.18 4.80 14.73
N ALA A 89 2.67 5.63 13.82
CA ALA A 89 3.19 6.95 14.13
C ALA A 89 2.69 8.01 13.15
N VAL A 90 2.32 9.18 13.67
CA VAL A 90 2.07 10.38 12.89
C VAL A 90 3.41 11.09 12.70
N LEU A 91 3.93 11.10 11.46
CA LEU A 91 5.24 11.68 11.13
C LEU A 91 5.17 13.21 10.97
N ALA A 92 4.09 13.69 10.35
CA ALA A 92 3.87 15.11 10.10
C ALA A 92 2.38 15.45 10.14
N VAL A 93 2.08 16.68 10.52
CA VAL A 93 0.74 17.27 10.48
C VAL A 93 0.84 18.63 9.80
N GLU A 94 -0.07 18.89 8.88
CA GLU A 94 -0.16 20.17 8.15
C GLU A 94 -1.61 20.68 8.18
N LYS A 95 -1.81 21.98 8.39
CA LYS A 95 -3.13 22.60 8.16
C LYS A 95 -3.36 22.71 6.66
N VAL A 96 -4.54 22.31 6.21
CA VAL A 96 -4.90 22.32 4.80
C VAL A 96 -6.26 22.99 4.59
N PRO A 97 -6.55 23.51 3.38
CA PRO A 97 -7.86 24.06 3.06
C PRO A 97 -8.99 23.05 3.28
N ALA A 98 -10.18 23.53 3.63
CA ALA A 98 -11.34 22.69 3.93
C ALA A 98 -11.81 21.81 2.76
N ASN A 99 -11.45 22.15 1.52
CA ASN A 99 -11.73 21.35 0.32
C ASN A 99 -10.67 20.26 0.05
N PHE A 100 -9.60 20.18 0.84
CA PHE A 100 -8.64 19.09 0.72
C PHE A 100 -9.28 17.77 1.12
N ASP A 101 -9.16 16.75 0.29
CA ASP A 101 -9.57 15.39 0.60
C ASP A 101 -8.40 14.44 0.36
N ALA A 102 -7.99 13.70 1.40
CA ALA A 102 -6.83 12.80 1.34
C ALA A 102 -6.96 11.76 0.20
N ARG A 103 -8.16 11.32 -0.13
CA ARG A 103 -8.40 10.33 -1.18
C ARG A 103 -8.55 10.94 -2.56
N PHE A 104 -9.39 11.98 -2.68
CA PHE A 104 -9.81 12.50 -3.99
C PHE A 104 -8.88 13.58 -4.52
N SER A 105 -8.19 14.34 -3.64
CA SER A 105 -7.17 15.29 -4.06
C SER A 105 -5.85 14.62 -4.47
N ALA A 106 -5.65 13.34 -4.12
CA ALA A 106 -4.41 12.64 -4.42
C ALA A 106 -4.24 12.37 -5.91
N VAL A 107 -3.08 12.75 -6.45
CA VAL A 107 -2.70 12.59 -7.86
C VAL A 107 -1.95 11.30 -8.12
N LYS A 108 -1.13 10.82 -7.17
CA LYS A 108 -0.36 9.55 -7.29
C LYS A 108 -0.19 8.83 -5.96
N ARG A 109 -0.11 7.49 -6.02
CA ARG A 109 0.28 6.60 -4.93
C ARG A 109 1.50 5.80 -5.36
N HIS A 110 2.47 5.72 -4.46
CA HIS A 110 3.73 5.01 -4.65
C HIS A 110 3.77 3.82 -3.73
N TYR A 111 3.99 2.65 -4.30
CA TYR A 111 4.16 1.41 -3.57
C TYR A 111 5.54 0.83 -3.77
N LEU A 112 6.05 0.18 -2.73
CA LEU A 112 7.23 -0.66 -2.76
C LEU A 112 6.80 -2.07 -2.33
N TYR A 113 7.24 -3.08 -3.07
CA TYR A 113 7.15 -4.46 -2.64
C TYR A 113 8.56 -5.01 -2.46
N ARG A 114 8.86 -5.55 -1.26
CA ARG A 114 10.15 -6.11 -0.89
C ARG A 114 10.14 -7.63 -1.00
N ILE A 115 11.13 -8.18 -1.71
CA ILE A 115 11.35 -9.62 -1.86
C ILE A 115 12.79 -9.90 -1.42
N VAL A 116 12.98 -10.83 -0.49
CA VAL A 116 14.31 -11.34 -0.14
C VAL A 116 14.51 -12.68 -0.83
N ASN A 117 15.43 -12.69 -1.80
CA ASN A 117 15.67 -13.83 -2.69
C ASN A 117 16.90 -14.62 -2.22
N ARG A 118 16.71 -15.44 -1.21
CA ARG A 118 17.74 -16.32 -0.65
C ARG A 118 17.15 -17.59 -0.05
N ARG A 119 17.99 -18.63 0.11
CA ARG A 119 17.56 -19.92 0.68
C ARG A 119 17.33 -19.85 2.20
N ALA A 120 18.15 -19.09 2.93
CA ALA A 120 18.02 -18.93 4.36
C ALA A 120 16.72 -18.19 4.73
N ASP A 121 16.12 -18.56 5.87
CA ASP A 121 14.92 -17.92 6.39
C ASP A 121 15.14 -16.45 6.78
N LEU A 122 14.05 -15.69 6.86
CA LEU A 122 14.06 -14.32 7.35
C LEU A 122 14.08 -14.34 8.89
N THR A 123 14.86 -13.42 9.45
CA THR A 123 14.90 -13.12 10.88
C THR A 123 14.49 -11.67 11.13
N LEU A 124 15.34 -10.70 10.78
CA LEU A 124 15.08 -9.28 10.97
C LEU A 124 13.95 -8.75 10.05
N ASP A 125 13.83 -9.31 8.85
CA ASP A 125 12.79 -8.96 7.88
C ASP A 125 11.55 -9.84 7.96
N GLN A 126 11.38 -10.63 9.03
CA GLN A 126 10.18 -11.43 9.25
C GLN A 126 8.95 -10.51 9.29
N ASN A 127 7.91 -10.85 8.54
CA ASN A 127 6.72 -10.03 8.32
C ASN A 127 6.97 -8.64 7.70
N ARG A 128 8.15 -8.41 7.08
CA ARG A 128 8.53 -7.15 6.42
C ARG A 128 9.00 -7.31 4.99
N ALA A 129 9.19 -8.54 4.54
CA ALA A 129 9.55 -8.88 3.17
C ALA A 129 9.05 -10.29 2.82
N TRP A 130 8.85 -10.55 1.55
CA TRP A 130 8.52 -11.88 1.07
C TRP A 130 9.79 -12.67 0.76
N ARG A 131 10.05 -13.78 1.46
CA ARG A 131 11.14 -14.68 1.11
C ARG A 131 10.77 -15.55 -0.08
N VAL A 132 11.60 -15.51 -1.11
CA VAL A 132 11.53 -16.44 -2.26
C VAL A 132 12.86 -17.20 -2.33
N PRO A 133 12.90 -18.52 -2.00
CA PRO A 133 14.13 -19.27 -1.91
C PRO A 133 14.73 -19.67 -3.26
N ARG A 134 13.94 -19.73 -4.32
CA ARG A 134 14.40 -20.05 -5.68
C ARG A 134 15.02 -18.83 -6.32
N PRO A 135 16.12 -19.01 -7.10
CA PRO A 135 16.70 -17.90 -7.85
C PRO A 135 15.67 -17.19 -8.72
N LEU A 136 15.74 -15.87 -8.78
CA LEU A 136 14.88 -15.03 -9.61
C LEU A 136 15.74 -14.22 -10.58
N ASP A 137 15.33 -14.15 -11.83
CA ASP A 137 15.90 -13.24 -12.82
C ASP A 137 15.19 -11.87 -12.75
N ALA A 138 15.86 -10.91 -12.09
CA ALA A 138 15.35 -9.55 -11.94
C ALA A 138 15.24 -8.80 -13.27
N GLY A 139 16.13 -9.06 -14.22
CA GLY A 139 16.09 -8.47 -15.56
C GLY A 139 14.88 -8.93 -16.35
N ALA A 140 14.62 -10.24 -16.37
CA ALA A 140 13.42 -10.79 -17.00
C ALA A 140 12.13 -10.27 -16.34
N MET A 141 12.09 -10.17 -14.99
CA MET A 141 10.97 -9.59 -14.26
C MET A 141 10.74 -8.13 -14.64
N HIS A 142 11.81 -7.31 -14.71
CA HIS A 142 11.71 -5.90 -15.11
C HIS A 142 11.20 -5.77 -16.55
N ALA A 143 11.76 -6.52 -17.51
CA ALA A 143 11.32 -6.50 -18.91
C ALA A 143 9.84 -6.88 -19.05
N ALA A 144 9.36 -7.87 -18.30
CA ALA A 144 7.96 -8.26 -18.27
C ALA A 144 7.07 -7.18 -17.62
N ALA A 145 7.52 -6.54 -16.55
CA ALA A 145 6.80 -5.47 -15.88
C ALA A 145 6.47 -4.31 -16.81
N GLN A 146 7.36 -3.98 -17.77
CA GLN A 146 7.16 -2.92 -18.76
C GLN A 146 5.95 -3.18 -19.68
N LYS A 147 5.53 -4.44 -19.85
CA LYS A 147 4.32 -4.80 -20.62
C LYS A 147 3.01 -4.40 -19.93
N LEU A 148 3.06 -4.07 -18.62
CA LEU A 148 1.90 -3.66 -17.84
C LEU A 148 1.75 -2.14 -17.74
N ILE A 149 2.75 -1.36 -18.18
CA ILE A 149 2.73 0.11 -18.14
C ILE A 149 1.70 0.65 -19.11
N GLY A 150 1.01 1.73 -18.70
CA GLY A 150 -0.01 2.39 -19.51
C GLY A 150 -1.43 2.15 -19.00
N LYS A 151 -2.40 2.56 -19.83
CA LYS A 151 -3.83 2.39 -19.55
C LYS A 151 -4.30 1.01 -20.00
N HIS A 152 -4.74 0.19 -19.06
CA HIS A 152 -5.21 -1.17 -19.30
C HIS A 152 -6.42 -1.51 -18.44
N ASP A 153 -7.15 -2.54 -18.86
CA ASP A 153 -8.09 -3.27 -18.02
C ASP A 153 -7.31 -4.28 -17.14
N PHE A 154 -7.27 -4.04 -15.83
CA PHE A 154 -6.55 -4.87 -14.86
C PHE A 154 -7.46 -5.93 -14.18
N THR A 155 -8.52 -6.37 -14.83
CA THR A 155 -9.42 -7.42 -14.28
C THR A 155 -8.65 -8.65 -13.84
N THR A 156 -7.65 -9.11 -14.60
CA THR A 156 -6.80 -10.24 -14.25
C THR A 156 -6.11 -10.05 -12.89
N PHE A 157 -5.71 -8.84 -12.56
CA PHE A 157 -4.91 -8.55 -11.35
C PHE A 157 -5.73 -8.00 -10.17
N ARG A 158 -7.06 -7.90 -10.28
CA ARG A 158 -7.92 -7.42 -9.19
C ARG A 158 -8.47 -8.56 -8.32
N SER A 159 -8.75 -8.28 -7.05
CA SER A 159 -9.51 -9.20 -6.20
C SER A 159 -10.95 -9.36 -6.72
N THR A 160 -11.55 -10.53 -6.53
CA THR A 160 -12.98 -10.78 -6.79
C THR A 160 -13.89 -9.90 -5.93
N GLU A 161 -13.43 -9.53 -4.73
CA GLU A 161 -14.14 -8.67 -3.77
C GLU A 161 -13.96 -7.15 -4.05
N CYS A 162 -13.22 -6.81 -5.12
CA CYS A 162 -12.89 -5.42 -5.42
C CYS A 162 -14.14 -4.61 -5.79
N GLN A 163 -14.46 -3.60 -5.00
CA GLN A 163 -15.63 -2.71 -5.16
C GLN A 163 -15.42 -1.59 -6.19
N ALA A 164 -14.27 -1.54 -6.90
CA ALA A 164 -14.02 -0.51 -7.89
C ALA A 164 -15.01 -0.63 -9.06
N LYS A 165 -15.64 0.48 -9.45
CA LYS A 165 -16.63 0.55 -10.55
C LYS A 165 -16.02 0.17 -11.90
N SER A 166 -14.74 0.52 -12.14
CA SER A 166 -14.03 0.23 -13.39
C SER A 166 -12.72 -0.50 -13.12
N PRO A 167 -12.40 -1.57 -13.86
CA PRO A 167 -11.11 -2.25 -13.81
C PRO A 167 -10.01 -1.47 -14.55
N GLU A 168 -10.37 -0.46 -15.35
CA GLU A 168 -9.40 0.35 -16.07
C GLU A 168 -8.58 1.22 -15.12
N LYS A 169 -7.25 1.11 -15.24
CA LYS A 169 -6.28 1.94 -14.51
C LYS A 169 -5.15 2.32 -15.47
N THR A 170 -4.50 3.44 -15.15
CA THR A 170 -3.23 3.79 -15.79
C THR A 170 -2.12 3.49 -14.79
N LEU A 171 -1.26 2.56 -15.14
CA LEU A 171 -0.05 2.23 -14.38
C LEU A 171 1.09 3.08 -14.94
N ASP A 172 1.58 4.02 -14.14
CA ASP A 172 2.62 4.97 -14.58
C ASP A 172 4.02 4.36 -14.47
N ARG A 173 4.22 3.44 -13.51
CA ARG A 173 5.53 2.81 -13.23
C ARG A 173 5.35 1.43 -12.64
N LEU A 174 6.18 0.48 -13.09
CA LEU A 174 6.37 -0.83 -12.46
C LEU A 174 7.80 -1.28 -12.75
N ASP A 175 8.72 -1.00 -11.83
CA ASP A 175 10.13 -1.36 -11.98
C ASP A 175 10.51 -2.47 -11.03
N VAL A 176 11.43 -3.32 -11.47
CA VAL A 176 12.08 -4.33 -10.63
C VAL A 176 13.58 -4.04 -10.61
N ALA A 177 14.13 -3.90 -9.41
CA ALA A 177 15.56 -3.72 -9.21
C ALA A 177 16.08 -4.71 -8.17
N ARG A 178 17.32 -5.18 -8.34
CA ARG A 178 18.02 -6.06 -7.38
C ARG A 178 19.11 -5.27 -6.67
N ASP A 179 19.18 -5.46 -5.35
CA ASP A 179 20.22 -4.95 -4.49
C ASP A 179 20.66 -6.09 -3.54
N GLY A 180 21.76 -6.77 -3.86
CA GLY A 180 22.16 -7.99 -3.17
C GLY A 180 21.08 -9.08 -3.21
N ASP A 181 20.68 -9.56 -2.04
CA ASP A 181 19.59 -10.54 -1.89
C ASP A 181 18.19 -9.92 -2.02
N GLU A 182 18.06 -8.61 -1.98
CA GLU A 182 16.76 -7.94 -2.05
C GLU A 182 16.38 -7.58 -3.49
N LEU A 183 15.14 -7.94 -3.89
CA LEU A 183 14.48 -7.36 -5.05
C LEU A 183 13.43 -6.38 -4.57
N ARG A 184 13.45 -5.20 -5.18
CA ARG A 184 12.48 -4.12 -4.95
C ARG A 184 11.60 -3.95 -6.16
N VAL A 185 10.29 -4.12 -6.00
CA VAL A 185 9.31 -3.79 -7.04
C VAL A 185 8.64 -2.49 -6.66
N THR A 186 8.83 -1.44 -7.48
CA THR A 186 8.20 -0.14 -7.28
C THR A 186 7.05 0.03 -8.24
N ALA A 187 5.88 0.43 -7.74
CA ALA A 187 4.69 0.68 -8.55
C ALA A 187 4.15 2.08 -8.29
N MET A 188 3.72 2.77 -9.34
CA MET A 188 3.14 4.10 -9.26
C MET A 188 1.93 4.21 -10.18
N ALA A 189 0.84 4.75 -9.65
CA ALA A 189 -0.39 5.04 -10.37
C ALA A 189 -1.23 6.06 -9.60
N ARG A 190 -2.19 6.68 -10.27
CA ARG A 190 -3.20 7.52 -9.59
C ARG A 190 -4.01 6.72 -8.58
N SER A 191 -4.37 5.49 -8.91
CA SER A 191 -5.10 4.58 -8.02
C SER A 191 -4.87 3.12 -8.43
N PHE A 192 -5.03 2.21 -7.48
CA PHE A 192 -4.93 0.78 -7.70
C PHE A 192 -6.24 0.08 -7.34
N LEU A 193 -6.49 -1.05 -7.98
CA LEU A 193 -7.54 -1.99 -7.59
C LEU A 193 -7.09 -2.79 -6.35
N GLN A 194 -8.04 -3.34 -5.62
CA GLN A 194 -7.74 -4.24 -4.50
C GLN A 194 -6.89 -5.42 -5.00
N HIS A 195 -5.80 -5.72 -4.28
CA HIS A 195 -4.77 -6.72 -4.59
C HIS A 195 -3.96 -6.48 -5.88
N GLN A 196 -4.19 -5.42 -6.65
CA GLN A 196 -3.54 -5.24 -7.96
C GLN A 196 -2.01 -5.34 -7.89
N VAL A 197 -1.35 -4.59 -7.01
CA VAL A 197 0.12 -4.62 -6.88
C VAL A 197 0.60 -6.02 -6.50
N ARG A 198 -0.01 -6.64 -5.49
CA ARG A 198 0.33 -7.99 -5.02
C ARG A 198 0.15 -9.05 -6.10
N SER A 199 -0.92 -8.94 -6.90
CA SER A 199 -1.20 -9.85 -8.01
C SER A 199 -0.18 -9.69 -9.15
N MET A 200 0.21 -8.45 -9.49
CA MET A 200 1.26 -8.18 -10.48
C MET A 200 2.60 -8.74 -10.00
N VAL A 201 2.98 -8.49 -8.74
CA VAL A 201 4.23 -9.01 -8.16
C VAL A 201 4.27 -10.53 -8.17
N GLY A 202 3.19 -11.19 -7.71
CA GLY A 202 3.13 -12.65 -7.71
C GLY A 202 3.21 -13.27 -9.12
N SER A 203 2.67 -12.58 -10.13
CA SER A 203 2.80 -13.00 -11.53
C SER A 203 4.23 -12.77 -12.05
N LEU A 204 4.90 -11.68 -11.64
CA LEU A 204 6.30 -11.42 -11.96
C LEU A 204 7.24 -12.50 -11.37
N ILE A 205 6.91 -13.09 -10.21
CA ILE A 205 7.68 -14.21 -9.68
C ILE A 205 7.70 -15.40 -10.65
N HIS A 206 6.59 -15.72 -11.32
CA HIS A 206 6.59 -16.79 -12.33
C HIS A 206 7.54 -16.47 -13.50
N VAL A 207 7.68 -15.19 -13.87
CA VAL A 207 8.67 -14.77 -14.88
C VAL A 207 10.09 -14.93 -14.33
N GLY A 208 10.35 -14.45 -13.11
CA GLY A 208 11.68 -14.55 -12.47
C GLY A 208 12.14 -15.99 -12.27
N GLU A 209 11.23 -16.93 -12.02
CA GLU A 209 11.50 -18.37 -11.92
C GLU A 209 11.62 -19.06 -13.30
N GLY A 210 11.45 -18.35 -14.41
CA GLY A 210 11.47 -18.91 -15.77
C GLY A 210 10.25 -19.74 -16.15
N LYS A 211 9.18 -19.74 -15.33
CA LYS A 211 7.91 -20.45 -15.62
C LYS A 211 7.08 -19.74 -16.67
N TRP A 212 7.15 -18.41 -16.70
CA TRP A 212 6.49 -17.54 -17.67
C TRP A 212 7.54 -16.72 -18.43
N ARG A 213 7.22 -16.38 -19.67
CA ARG A 213 7.91 -15.36 -20.44
C ARG A 213 7.20 -14.00 -20.28
N ALA A 214 7.85 -12.92 -20.67
CA ALA A 214 7.24 -11.58 -20.64
C ALA A 214 5.91 -11.54 -21.43
N ASP A 215 5.82 -12.25 -22.54
CA ASP A 215 4.60 -12.32 -23.36
C ASP A 215 3.46 -13.10 -22.65
N ASP A 216 3.77 -14.04 -21.78
CA ASP A 216 2.73 -14.76 -21.03
C ASP A 216 2.09 -13.83 -19.98
N LEU A 217 2.85 -12.91 -19.40
CA LEU A 217 2.32 -11.85 -18.54
C LEU A 217 1.42 -10.88 -19.33
N ALA A 218 1.82 -10.50 -20.54
CA ALA A 218 1.01 -9.67 -21.44
C ALA A 218 -0.29 -10.39 -21.86
N LYS A 219 -0.23 -11.69 -22.17
CA LYS A 219 -1.42 -12.51 -22.44
C LYS A 219 -2.35 -12.59 -21.24
N ALA A 220 -1.80 -12.74 -20.03
CA ALA A 220 -2.58 -12.73 -18.80
C ALA A 220 -3.33 -11.41 -18.59
N LEU A 221 -2.67 -10.26 -18.84
CA LEU A 221 -3.33 -8.95 -18.84
C LEU A 221 -4.47 -8.88 -19.88
N ALA A 222 -4.19 -9.28 -21.11
CA ALA A 222 -5.14 -9.22 -22.22
C ALA A 222 -6.36 -10.14 -22.02
N ALA A 223 -6.19 -11.24 -21.26
CA ALA A 223 -7.26 -12.20 -20.98
C ALA A 223 -8.41 -11.62 -20.15
N ARG A 224 -8.16 -10.56 -19.36
CA ARG A 224 -9.16 -9.95 -18.45
C ARG A 224 -9.88 -10.99 -17.59
N ASP A 225 -9.15 -12.01 -17.18
CA ASP A 225 -9.65 -13.17 -16.43
C ASP A 225 -8.79 -13.40 -15.20
N ARG A 226 -9.41 -13.31 -14.02
CA ARG A 226 -8.74 -13.49 -12.72
C ARG A 226 -8.04 -14.85 -12.59
N THR A 227 -8.54 -15.89 -13.24
CA THR A 227 -7.96 -17.24 -13.19
C THR A 227 -6.61 -17.34 -13.91
N ARG A 228 -6.31 -16.39 -14.80
CA ARG A 228 -5.03 -16.28 -15.52
C ARG A 228 -3.95 -15.52 -14.75
N CYS A 229 -4.28 -15.01 -13.56
CA CYS A 229 -3.31 -14.36 -12.69
C CYS A 229 -2.39 -15.41 -12.05
N GLY A 230 -1.12 -15.02 -11.83
CA GLY A 230 -0.25 -15.75 -10.92
C GLY A 230 -0.75 -15.71 -9.46
N GLN A 231 0.01 -16.32 -8.56
CA GLN A 231 -0.30 -16.24 -7.12
C GLN A 231 -0.38 -14.79 -6.64
N VAL A 232 -1.20 -14.53 -5.62
CA VAL A 232 -1.18 -13.22 -4.96
C VAL A 232 0.00 -13.17 -4.00
N ALA A 233 0.90 -12.21 -4.19
CA ALA A 233 2.04 -12.03 -3.29
C ALA A 233 1.57 -11.73 -1.85
N PRO A 234 2.27 -12.24 -0.80
CA PRO A 234 1.93 -11.99 0.59
C PRO A 234 1.82 -10.48 0.92
N PRO A 235 0.95 -10.07 1.87
CA PRO A 235 0.76 -8.65 2.16
C PRO A 235 1.98 -7.99 2.80
N HIS A 236 2.72 -8.70 3.64
CA HIS A 236 3.82 -8.20 4.46
C HIS A 236 5.07 -7.74 3.67
N GLY A 237 5.13 -7.99 2.37
CA GLY A 237 6.15 -7.38 1.50
C GLY A 237 5.74 -6.01 0.95
N LEU A 238 4.47 -5.60 1.08
CA LEU A 238 3.94 -4.40 0.45
C LEU A 238 3.93 -3.20 1.39
N TYR A 239 4.38 -2.05 0.87
CA TYR A 239 4.43 -0.77 1.57
C TYR A 239 3.79 0.33 0.71
N LEU A 240 2.85 1.09 1.28
CA LEU A 240 2.48 2.40 0.73
C LEU A 240 3.56 3.40 1.13
N VAL A 241 4.38 3.83 0.16
CA VAL A 241 5.56 4.66 0.44
C VAL A 241 5.17 6.12 0.61
N ARG A 242 4.34 6.65 -0.29
CA ARG A 242 3.88 8.03 -0.25
C ARG A 242 2.66 8.26 -1.13
N VAL A 243 1.97 9.36 -0.86
CA VAL A 243 0.86 9.88 -1.66
C VAL A 243 1.21 11.29 -2.11
N GLU A 244 1.02 11.60 -3.39
CA GLU A 244 1.23 12.94 -3.98
C GLU A 244 -0.11 13.66 -4.17
N TYR A 245 -0.08 14.98 -3.96
CA TYR A 245 -1.20 15.90 -4.09
C TYR A 245 -0.92 17.03 -5.06
#